data_c4773a0e05ef68f982a798de3395e7d3
#
_entry.id   c4773a0e05ef68f982a798de3395e7d3
#
_cell.length_a   1.000
_cell.length_b   1.000
_cell.length_c   1.000
_cell.angle_alpha   90.00
_cell.angle_beta   90.00
_cell.angle_gamma   90.00
#
_symmetry.space_group_name_H-M   'P 1'
#
loop_
_entity.id
_entity.type
_entity.pdbx_description
1 polymer ?
#
loop_
_entity_poly.entity_id
_entity_poly.type
_entity_poly.pdbx_seq_one_letter_code
_entity_poly.pdbx_strand_id
1 'polypeptide(L)'
;MKLPSGFIFFIIILASCETTNKKQDVTVPALSIEGTWKLVSGTSIAKNDTTFTDYTKGQEMIKVINATHFAFLRHDLHKGKDSAAVYESGGGTYTLKNDQYTEHLHYCNAREWEGHDFQFTVAVKNDTLIQQGIEKVENAGIDRVITEKYLKVKD
;
A
#
# COMPACT_ATOMS: atom_id res chain seq x y z
N MET A 1 62.51 58.17 43.05
CA MET A 1 61.27 57.38 43.30
C MET A 1 60.56 57.21 41.99
N LYS A 2 60.61 56.00 41.35
CA LYS A 2 60.02 55.69 40.06
C LYS A 2 58.93 54.70 40.32
N LEU A 3 57.68 55.02 39.97
CA LEU A 3 56.55 54.08 39.95
C LEU A 3 56.63 53.21 38.66
N PRO A 4 56.34 51.88 38.75
CA PRO A 4 56.22 51.10 37.56
C PRO A 4 54.78 51.16 36.99
N SER A 5 54.70 51.38 35.69
CA SER A 5 53.48 51.34 34.87
C SER A 5 52.98 49.92 34.76
N GLY A 6 51.81 49.65 35.32
CA GLY A 6 51.14 48.37 35.17
C GLY A 6 50.39 48.30 33.83
N PHE A 7 50.78 47.33 33.00
CA PHE A 7 50.12 47.01 31.72
C PHE A 7 48.99 46.06 31.96
N ILE A 8 47.75 46.52 31.84
CA ILE A 8 46.56 45.69 31.99
C ILE A 8 46.32 45.02 30.63
N PHE A 9 46.50 43.69 30.60
CA PHE A 9 46.22 42.89 29.42
C PHE A 9 44.73 42.53 29.38
N PHE A 10 43.98 43.13 28.48
CA PHE A 10 42.53 42.85 28.29
C PHE A 10 42.38 41.62 27.40
N ILE A 11 42.04 40.45 28.00
CA ILE A 11 41.76 39.24 27.26
C ILE A 11 40.32 39.28 26.73
N ILE A 12 40.18 39.52 25.43
CA ILE A 12 38.86 39.41 24.74
C ILE A 12 38.60 37.94 24.47
N ILE A 13 37.66 37.35 25.20
CA ILE A 13 37.15 35.99 24.94
C ILE A 13 36.11 36.11 23.84
N LEU A 14 36.48 35.71 22.61
CA LEU A 14 35.52 35.53 21.51
C LEU A 14 34.72 34.24 21.76
N ALA A 15 33.48 34.39 22.23
CA ALA A 15 32.52 33.29 22.29
C ALA A 15 32.06 33.00 20.85
N SER A 16 32.62 31.94 20.27
CA SER A 16 32.15 31.38 18.99
C SER A 16 30.82 30.63 19.25
N CYS A 17 29.71 31.23 18.80
CA CYS A 17 28.43 30.53 18.76
C CYS A 17 28.45 29.58 17.53
N GLU A 18 28.73 28.28 17.74
CA GLU A 18 28.47 27.24 16.75
C GLU A 18 26.96 27.02 16.66
N THR A 19 26.35 27.55 15.60
CA THR A 19 24.98 27.21 15.22
C THR A 19 24.98 25.79 14.62
N THR A 20 24.72 24.80 15.45
CA THR A 20 24.42 23.44 15.00
C THR A 20 23.11 23.46 14.21
N ASN A 21 23.24 23.50 12.89
CA ASN A 21 22.12 23.24 11.96
C ASN A 21 21.72 21.77 12.15
N LYS A 22 20.78 21.49 13.05
CA LYS A 22 20.05 20.22 13.08
C LYS A 22 19.26 20.14 11.77
N LYS A 23 19.75 19.34 10.79
CA LYS A 23 18.89 18.85 9.73
C LYS A 23 17.68 18.19 10.40
N GLN A 24 16.51 18.80 10.29
CA GLN A 24 15.25 18.12 10.58
C GLN A 24 15.15 16.99 9.56
N ASP A 25 15.35 15.76 10.00
CA ASP A 25 14.92 14.57 9.27
C ASP A 25 13.40 14.69 9.13
N VAL A 26 12.94 15.09 7.95
CA VAL A 26 11.53 15.04 7.58
C VAL A 26 11.22 13.55 7.41
N THR A 27 10.79 12.91 8.48
CA THR A 27 10.24 11.55 8.38
C THR A 27 8.94 11.64 7.59
N VAL A 28 8.98 11.26 6.32
CA VAL A 28 7.77 11.05 5.52
C VAL A 28 6.98 9.93 6.25
N PRO A 29 5.71 10.15 6.61
CA PRO A 29 4.92 9.11 7.23
C PRO A 29 4.94 7.84 6.38
N ALA A 30 5.17 6.69 7.01
CA ALA A 30 5.12 5.42 6.31
C ALA A 30 3.74 5.24 5.66
N LEU A 31 3.70 4.70 4.44
CA LEU A 31 2.45 4.39 3.76
C LEU A 31 1.66 3.39 4.61
N SER A 32 0.41 3.74 4.96
CA SER A 32 -0.51 2.84 5.65
C SER A 32 -1.62 2.42 4.70
N ILE A 33 -1.79 1.10 4.55
CA ILE A 33 -2.86 0.49 3.75
C ILE A 33 -3.90 -0.21 4.64
N GLU A 34 -3.76 -0.14 5.96
CA GLU A 34 -4.68 -0.81 6.89
C GLU A 34 -6.09 -0.22 6.82
N GLY A 35 -7.07 -1.10 6.91
CA GLY A 35 -8.50 -0.77 6.90
C GLY A 35 -9.32 -1.70 6.03
N THR A 36 -10.58 -1.30 5.82
CA THR A 36 -11.49 -1.98 4.89
C THR A 36 -11.61 -1.13 3.62
N TRP A 37 -11.44 -1.77 2.49
CA TRP A 37 -11.38 -1.15 1.18
C TRP A 37 -12.43 -1.79 0.25
N LYS A 38 -13.26 -0.97 -0.39
CA LYS A 38 -14.24 -1.42 -1.38
C LYS A 38 -13.65 -1.27 -2.78
N LEU A 39 -13.54 -2.36 -3.54
CA LEU A 39 -13.12 -2.32 -4.93
C LEU A 39 -14.18 -1.62 -5.77
N VAL A 40 -13.79 -0.62 -6.55
CA VAL A 40 -14.72 0.14 -7.41
C VAL A 40 -14.45 -0.07 -8.90
N SER A 41 -13.21 -0.30 -9.29
CA SER A 41 -12.88 -0.64 -10.66
C SER A 41 -11.60 -1.46 -10.76
N GLY A 42 -11.51 -2.28 -11.78
CA GLY A 42 -10.32 -3.05 -12.13
C GLY A 42 -10.05 -2.97 -13.62
N THR A 43 -8.77 -2.91 -13.99
CA THR A 43 -8.30 -3.07 -15.36
C THR A 43 -7.36 -4.27 -15.39
N SER A 44 -7.56 -5.16 -16.36
CA SER A 44 -6.72 -6.33 -16.60
C SER A 44 -6.17 -6.28 -18.01
N ILE A 45 -4.87 -6.49 -18.17
CA ILE A 45 -4.20 -6.56 -19.47
C ILE A 45 -3.58 -7.95 -19.60
N ALA A 46 -4.10 -8.75 -20.54
CA ALA A 46 -3.62 -10.09 -20.84
C ALA A 46 -3.46 -10.24 -22.36
N LYS A 47 -2.32 -10.74 -22.83
CA LYS A 47 -2.06 -10.97 -24.28
C LYS A 47 -2.39 -9.76 -25.17
N ASN A 48 -2.07 -8.54 -24.71
CA ASN A 48 -2.36 -7.25 -25.36
C ASN A 48 -3.86 -6.88 -25.44
N ASP A 49 -4.73 -7.64 -24.79
CA ASP A 49 -6.13 -7.29 -24.63
C ASP A 49 -6.38 -6.62 -23.28
N THR A 50 -7.17 -5.55 -23.28
CA THR A 50 -7.47 -4.77 -22.07
C THR A 50 -8.93 -4.90 -21.71
N THR A 51 -9.20 -5.42 -20.52
CA THR A 51 -10.54 -5.54 -19.97
C THR A 51 -10.71 -4.57 -18.80
N PHE A 52 -11.79 -3.79 -18.82
CA PHE A 52 -12.20 -2.94 -17.70
C PHE A 52 -13.43 -3.54 -17.02
N THR A 53 -13.41 -3.59 -15.69
CA THR A 53 -14.54 -4.06 -14.88
C THR A 53 -14.97 -2.96 -13.90
N ASP A 54 -16.26 -2.62 -13.96
CA ASP A 54 -16.92 -1.75 -12.97
C ASP A 54 -17.50 -2.63 -11.84
N TYR A 55 -16.85 -2.59 -10.67
CA TYR A 55 -17.25 -3.38 -9.50
C TYR A 55 -18.38 -2.73 -8.69
N THR A 56 -18.89 -1.58 -9.11
CA THR A 56 -20.02 -0.93 -8.44
C THR A 56 -21.38 -1.44 -8.93
N LYS A 57 -21.40 -2.33 -9.94
CA LYS A 57 -22.60 -2.82 -10.59
C LYS A 57 -22.71 -4.33 -10.54
N GLY A 58 -23.83 -4.83 -10.03
CA GLY A 58 -24.17 -6.26 -10.00
C GLY A 58 -23.32 -7.12 -9.06
N GLN A 59 -22.27 -6.57 -8.49
CA GLN A 59 -21.33 -7.24 -7.59
C GLN A 59 -20.73 -6.29 -6.58
N GLU A 60 -20.16 -6.85 -5.53
CA GLU A 60 -19.40 -6.09 -4.54
C GLU A 60 -18.16 -6.89 -4.13
N MET A 61 -17.07 -6.19 -3.91
CA MET A 61 -15.85 -6.77 -3.35
C MET A 61 -15.27 -5.84 -2.30
N ILE A 62 -14.89 -6.42 -1.17
CA ILE A 62 -14.11 -5.75 -0.14
C ILE A 62 -12.77 -6.44 0.05
N LYS A 63 -11.76 -5.65 0.43
CA LYS A 63 -10.47 -6.13 0.94
C LYS A 63 -10.28 -5.56 2.34
N VAL A 64 -10.06 -6.42 3.31
CA VAL A 64 -9.76 -6.07 4.71
C VAL A 64 -8.28 -6.29 4.94
N ILE A 65 -7.59 -5.28 5.43
CA ILE A 65 -6.14 -5.32 5.72
C ILE A 65 -5.93 -4.88 7.16
N ASN A 66 -5.32 -5.73 7.97
CA ASN A 66 -4.84 -5.39 9.30
C ASN A 66 -3.30 -5.33 9.30
N ALA A 67 -2.65 -5.21 10.46
CA ALA A 67 -1.20 -5.07 10.57
C ALA A 67 -0.37 -6.22 9.96
N THR A 68 -0.96 -7.40 9.73
CA THR A 68 -0.21 -8.61 9.32
C THR A 68 -0.87 -9.41 8.20
N HIS A 69 -2.19 -9.28 8.04
CA HIS A 69 -2.98 -10.10 7.13
C HIS A 69 -3.87 -9.26 6.23
N PHE A 70 -4.21 -9.83 5.09
CA PHE A 70 -5.28 -9.35 4.23
C PHE A 70 -6.31 -10.46 4.01
N ALA A 71 -7.54 -10.05 3.68
CA ALA A 71 -8.57 -10.93 3.16
C ALA A 71 -9.40 -10.17 2.12
N PHE A 72 -9.89 -10.87 1.11
CA PHE A 72 -10.85 -10.33 0.17
C PHE A 72 -12.09 -11.20 0.09
N LEU A 73 -13.22 -10.54 -0.16
CA LEU A 73 -14.53 -11.16 -0.30
C LEU A 73 -15.25 -10.47 -1.46
N ARG A 74 -15.65 -11.25 -2.45
CA ARG A 74 -16.42 -10.79 -3.61
C ARG A 74 -17.67 -11.62 -3.76
N HIS A 75 -18.80 -10.99 -4.03
CA HIS A 75 -20.04 -11.68 -4.34
C HIS A 75 -20.89 -10.90 -5.33
N ASP A 76 -21.79 -11.60 -6.03
CA ASP A 76 -22.85 -10.96 -6.79
C ASP A 76 -23.97 -10.43 -5.88
N LEU A 77 -24.67 -9.39 -6.33
CA LEU A 77 -25.77 -8.79 -5.57
C LEU A 77 -27.12 -9.52 -5.79
N HIS A 78 -27.15 -10.50 -6.68
CA HIS A 78 -28.35 -11.31 -6.97
C HIS A 78 -28.42 -12.60 -6.16
N LYS A 79 -27.49 -12.80 -5.20
CA LYS A 79 -27.45 -13.95 -4.29
C LYS A 79 -27.31 -15.29 -5.01
N GLY A 80 -26.49 -15.33 -6.07
CA GLY A 80 -26.22 -16.54 -6.82
C GLY A 80 -27.41 -17.05 -7.67
N LYS A 81 -28.40 -16.19 -7.96
CA LYS A 81 -29.66 -16.65 -8.58
C LYS A 81 -29.69 -16.58 -10.10
N ASP A 82 -28.67 -16.06 -10.73
CA ASP A 82 -28.58 -15.92 -12.18
C ASP A 82 -27.22 -16.39 -12.73
N SER A 83 -27.05 -16.24 -14.06
CA SER A 83 -25.83 -16.66 -14.74
C SER A 83 -24.60 -15.81 -14.41
N ALA A 84 -24.77 -14.67 -13.73
CA ALA A 84 -23.71 -13.80 -13.25
C ALA A 84 -23.31 -14.13 -11.80
N ALA A 85 -23.75 -15.27 -11.24
CA ALA A 85 -23.41 -15.72 -9.92
C ALA A 85 -21.88 -15.76 -9.72
N VAL A 86 -21.40 -15.08 -8.71
CA VAL A 86 -19.99 -15.04 -8.34
C VAL A 86 -19.83 -15.03 -6.83
N TYR A 87 -18.90 -15.84 -6.35
CA TYR A 87 -18.38 -15.77 -4.99
C TYR A 87 -16.89 -16.08 -5.03
N GLU A 88 -16.08 -15.13 -4.61
CA GLU A 88 -14.62 -15.29 -4.50
C GLU A 88 -14.18 -14.83 -3.12
N SER A 89 -13.28 -15.58 -2.53
CA SER A 89 -12.69 -15.24 -1.25
C SER A 89 -11.27 -15.77 -1.14
N GLY A 90 -10.46 -15.03 -0.46
CA GLY A 90 -9.09 -15.43 -0.18
C GLY A 90 -8.44 -14.51 0.83
N GLY A 91 -7.22 -14.85 1.19
CA GLY A 91 -6.43 -14.08 2.13
C GLY A 91 -5.13 -14.75 2.52
N GLY A 92 -4.36 -14.06 3.31
CA GLY A 92 -3.07 -14.53 3.78
C GLY A 92 -2.32 -13.43 4.51
N THR A 93 -1.02 -13.56 4.57
CA THR A 93 -0.14 -12.53 5.10
C THR A 93 0.33 -11.59 3.99
N TYR A 94 0.89 -10.47 4.37
CA TYR A 94 1.51 -9.56 3.40
C TYR A 94 2.79 -8.93 3.96
N THR A 95 3.59 -8.38 3.06
CA THR A 95 4.68 -7.47 3.40
C THR A 95 4.48 -6.14 2.67
N LEU A 96 4.77 -5.03 3.36
CA LEU A 96 4.77 -3.69 2.77
C LEU A 96 6.11 -3.02 3.06
N LYS A 97 6.83 -2.66 2.00
CA LYS A 97 8.08 -1.91 2.10
C LYS A 97 8.02 -0.72 1.14
N ASN A 98 7.92 0.48 1.70
CA ASN A 98 7.60 1.69 0.94
C ASN A 98 6.25 1.54 0.22
N ASP A 99 6.25 1.47 -1.11
CA ASP A 99 5.08 1.24 -1.97
C ASP A 99 5.01 -0.18 -2.54
N GLN A 100 5.98 -1.05 -2.21
CA GLN A 100 6.00 -2.44 -2.65
C GLN A 100 5.21 -3.30 -1.67
N TYR A 101 4.08 -3.82 -2.13
CA TYR A 101 3.14 -4.63 -1.40
C TYR A 101 3.13 -6.04 -1.98
N THR A 102 3.49 -7.03 -1.17
CA THR A 102 3.49 -8.44 -1.59
C THR A 102 2.46 -9.18 -0.77
N GLU A 103 1.47 -9.77 -1.45
CA GLU A 103 0.50 -10.69 -0.88
C GLU A 103 1.03 -12.12 -0.93
N HIS A 104 1.00 -12.82 0.21
CA HIS A 104 1.27 -14.26 0.32
C HIS A 104 -0.08 -14.95 0.48
N LEU A 105 -0.66 -15.46 -0.62
CA LEU A 105 -2.02 -15.99 -0.63
C LEU A 105 -2.08 -17.40 -0.07
N HIS A 106 -2.50 -17.53 1.19
CA HIS A 106 -2.56 -18.81 1.90
C HIS A 106 -3.91 -19.51 1.77
N TYR A 107 -4.97 -18.75 1.58
CA TYR A 107 -6.35 -19.23 1.51
C TYR A 107 -7.03 -18.67 0.28
N CYS A 108 -7.63 -19.52 -0.55
CA CYS A 108 -8.44 -19.10 -1.69
C CYS A 108 -9.48 -20.17 -2.00
N ASN A 109 -10.71 -19.74 -2.34
CA ASN A 109 -11.71 -20.69 -2.82
C ASN A 109 -11.35 -21.29 -4.19
N ALA A 110 -10.59 -20.57 -5.02
CA ALA A 110 -9.93 -21.10 -6.21
C ALA A 110 -8.57 -21.68 -5.78
N ARG A 111 -8.55 -22.98 -5.46
CA ARG A 111 -7.45 -23.65 -4.76
C ARG A 111 -6.11 -23.60 -5.50
N GLU A 112 -6.10 -23.50 -6.82
CA GLU A 112 -4.91 -23.37 -7.66
C GLU A 112 -4.15 -22.02 -7.46
N TRP A 113 -4.79 -21.05 -6.81
CA TRP A 113 -4.18 -19.77 -6.48
C TRP A 113 -3.40 -19.80 -5.15
N GLU A 114 -3.69 -20.77 -4.29
CA GLU A 114 -3.04 -20.87 -2.98
C GLU A 114 -1.54 -21.14 -3.09
N GLY A 115 -0.79 -20.56 -2.19
CA GLY A 115 0.66 -20.71 -2.11
C GLY A 115 1.43 -19.82 -3.08
N HIS A 116 0.75 -18.93 -3.82
CA HIS A 116 1.40 -17.96 -4.69
C HIS A 116 1.64 -16.63 -3.98
N ASP A 117 2.70 -15.95 -4.41
CA ASP A 117 3.03 -14.60 -4.01
C ASP A 117 2.74 -13.64 -5.16
N PHE A 118 2.01 -12.55 -4.85
CA PHE A 118 1.68 -11.52 -5.82
C PHE A 118 2.31 -10.19 -5.40
N GLN A 119 3.09 -9.60 -6.29
CA GLN A 119 3.80 -8.34 -6.04
C GLN A 119 3.08 -7.18 -6.71
N PHE A 120 2.77 -6.18 -5.91
CA PHE A 120 2.08 -4.98 -6.36
C PHE A 120 2.84 -3.73 -5.94
N THR A 121 2.68 -2.67 -6.72
CA THR A 121 2.92 -1.30 -6.27
C THR A 121 1.61 -0.71 -5.79
N VAL A 122 1.63 -0.07 -4.62
CA VAL A 122 0.45 0.53 -4.02
C VAL A 122 0.63 2.02 -3.76
N ALA A 123 -0.44 2.78 -3.90
CA ALA A 123 -0.49 4.20 -3.57
C ALA A 123 -1.82 4.52 -2.87
N VAL A 124 -1.76 5.35 -1.82
CA VAL A 124 -2.95 5.84 -1.11
C VAL A 124 -3.00 7.35 -1.21
N LYS A 125 -4.12 7.87 -1.70
CA LYS A 125 -4.40 9.31 -1.77
C LYS A 125 -5.88 9.57 -1.55
N ASN A 126 -6.23 10.43 -0.60
CA ASN A 126 -7.61 10.86 -0.33
C ASN A 126 -8.60 9.67 -0.24
N ASP A 127 -8.38 8.75 0.68
CA ASP A 127 -9.21 7.54 0.86
C ASP A 127 -9.31 6.63 -0.37
N THR A 128 -8.41 6.79 -1.33
CA THR A 128 -8.31 5.93 -2.50
C THR A 128 -7.01 5.12 -2.44
N LEU A 129 -7.10 3.80 -2.54
CA LEU A 129 -5.98 2.88 -2.71
C LEU A 129 -5.95 2.43 -4.17
N ILE A 130 -4.81 2.58 -4.80
CA ILE A 130 -4.50 1.97 -6.11
C ILE A 130 -3.50 0.86 -5.88
N GLN A 131 -3.80 -0.31 -6.41
CA GLN A 131 -2.94 -1.49 -6.41
C GLN A 131 -2.68 -1.90 -7.85
N GLN A 132 -1.42 -2.08 -8.23
CA GLN A 132 -1.04 -2.48 -9.60
C GLN A 132 0.08 -3.51 -9.55
N GLY A 133 -0.03 -4.58 -10.33
CA GLY A 133 1.01 -5.60 -10.41
C GLY A 133 0.66 -6.73 -11.37
N ILE A 134 1.46 -7.78 -11.30
CA ILE A 134 1.31 -8.97 -12.15
C ILE A 134 0.67 -10.07 -11.33
N GLU A 135 -0.38 -10.67 -11.90
CA GLU A 135 -0.91 -11.95 -11.44
C GLU A 135 -0.52 -13.03 -12.45
N LYS A 136 0.26 -13.99 -11.95
CA LYS A 136 0.67 -15.15 -12.75
C LYS A 136 0.42 -16.43 -11.96
N VAL A 137 -0.47 -17.27 -12.47
CA VAL A 137 -0.79 -18.60 -11.94
C VAL A 137 -0.84 -19.58 -13.11
N GLU A 138 0.27 -20.28 -13.33
CA GLU A 138 0.47 -21.10 -14.53
C GLU A 138 -0.60 -22.21 -14.65
N ASN A 139 -0.91 -22.88 -13.55
CA ASN A 139 -1.89 -23.98 -13.51
C ASN A 139 -3.32 -23.50 -13.79
N ALA A 140 -3.61 -22.22 -13.58
CA ALA A 140 -4.90 -21.58 -13.89
C ALA A 140 -4.89 -20.89 -15.26
N GLY A 141 -3.76 -20.88 -15.98
CA GLY A 141 -3.61 -20.18 -17.25
C GLY A 141 -3.67 -18.65 -17.12
N ILE A 142 -3.37 -18.12 -15.94
CA ILE A 142 -3.39 -16.68 -15.64
C ILE A 142 -2.01 -16.11 -15.85
N ASP A 143 -1.94 -15.05 -16.67
CA ASP A 143 -0.76 -14.20 -16.86
C ASP A 143 -1.26 -12.83 -17.31
N ARG A 144 -1.35 -11.88 -16.35
CA ARG A 144 -1.93 -10.57 -16.59
C ARG A 144 -1.34 -9.49 -15.70
N VAL A 145 -1.39 -8.25 -16.19
CA VAL A 145 -1.19 -7.06 -15.36
C VAL A 145 -2.54 -6.57 -14.90
N ILE A 146 -2.69 -6.35 -13.60
CA ILE A 146 -3.91 -5.77 -13.05
C ILE A 146 -3.65 -4.37 -12.49
N THR A 147 -4.66 -3.53 -12.55
CA THR A 147 -4.74 -2.26 -11.82
C THR A 147 -6.10 -2.17 -11.17
N GLU A 148 -6.12 -2.12 -9.85
CA GLU A 148 -7.34 -2.07 -9.04
C GLU A 148 -7.43 -0.74 -8.30
N LYS A 149 -8.64 -0.20 -8.24
CA LYS A 149 -8.96 1.02 -7.51
C LYS A 149 -9.97 0.72 -6.42
N TYR A 150 -9.59 1.06 -5.20
CA TYR A 150 -10.40 0.88 -4.01
C TYR A 150 -10.72 2.22 -3.35
N LEU A 151 -11.87 2.29 -2.69
CA LEU A 151 -12.25 3.37 -1.79
C LEU A 151 -12.29 2.85 -0.35
N LYS A 152 -11.78 3.65 0.58
CA LYS A 152 -11.82 3.30 2.01
C LYS A 152 -13.26 3.28 2.49
N VAL A 153 -13.65 2.19 3.14
CA VAL A 153 -14.93 2.11 3.84
C VAL A 153 -14.80 2.94 5.12
N LYS A 154 -15.74 3.86 5.34
CA LYS A 154 -15.82 4.67 6.56
C LYS A 154 -16.92 4.11 7.44
N ASP A 155 -16.70 4.18 8.73
CA ASP A 155 -17.68 3.86 9.78
C ASP A 155 -18.83 4.87 9.76
#